data_210c51b71e061c40f1d56db93f0825cb
#
_entry.id   210c51b71e061c40f1d56db93f0825cb
#
_cell.length_a   1.000
_cell.length_b   1.000
_cell.length_c   1.000
_cell.angle_alpha   90.00
_cell.angle_beta   90.00
_cell.angle_gamma   90.00
#
_symmetry.space_group_name_H-M   'P 1'
#
loop_
_entity.id
_entity.type
_entity.pdbx_description
1 polymer ?
#
loop_
_entity_poly.entity_id
_entity_poly.type
_entity_poly.pdbx_seq_one_letter_code
_entity_poly.pdbx_strand_id
1 'polypeptide(L)'
;MKNIYIRAISVAVIAVVVLSLVPLGKTQTQPQGYTSSFLLLNKPEGDVTYELNVTIPQALYLYYTMQSHALYSDSDFVKFVTPYALKPIADRLWQIYNNTEDFTNGVLMLVHQITYQEIIPGKYPVETLVAGSGDCDLFAEIAASILEAGGIPTVLLFYRSQQHMEIGVDLGNAPTEARVEVYSVNIQNVPYYIAECTGSQWRDGWRVGETPTEYQNVSSQVITLENMEQSSAGQVSANIRELDPSTLALQTSPSIILESSSVKISGQILPQTANENVTLQAKINNGGWTVIANVTTQADGRFQYNWVPAGGGMVAVQASWLGNRQYNGVTSAQASVVVLPVYIVALIVALVSAVIVLVLVLVKTRRRKIEPMQPAAQPAETAPLPIVSSFN
;
A
#
# COMPACT_ATOMS: atom_id res chain seq x y z
N MET A 1 33.93 30.89 -75.42
CA MET A 1 33.84 31.46 -74.08
C MET A 1 32.39 31.48 -73.49
N LYS A 2 31.37 31.87 -74.26
CA LYS A 2 29.96 31.92 -73.71
C LYS A 2 29.43 30.60 -73.12
N ASN A 3 29.77 29.44 -73.68
CA ASN A 3 29.23 28.13 -73.19
C ASN A 3 29.89 27.64 -71.90
N ILE A 4 31.09 28.16 -71.52
CA ILE A 4 31.73 27.77 -70.26
C ILE A 4 31.10 28.50 -69.10
N TYR A 5 30.70 29.77 -69.25
CA TYR A 5 30.01 30.57 -68.21
C TYR A 5 28.59 30.02 -67.93
N ILE A 6 27.85 29.59 -68.96
CA ILE A 6 26.49 29.01 -68.77
C ILE A 6 26.62 27.71 -68.04
N ARG A 7 27.59 26.84 -68.31
CA ARG A 7 27.75 25.55 -67.52
C ARG A 7 28.25 25.84 -66.10
N ALA A 8 29.09 26.81 -65.84
CA ALA A 8 29.54 27.18 -64.51
C ALA A 8 28.39 27.76 -63.68
N ILE A 9 27.48 28.58 -64.22
CA ILE A 9 26.32 29.12 -63.56
C ILE A 9 25.30 28.04 -63.27
N SER A 10 25.08 27.10 -64.20
CA SER A 10 24.15 25.96 -63.97
C SER A 10 24.63 25.04 -62.88
N VAL A 11 25.91 24.74 -62.77
CA VAL A 11 26.48 23.91 -61.70
C VAL A 11 26.42 24.65 -60.35
N ALA A 12 26.66 25.95 -60.30
CA ALA A 12 26.55 26.75 -59.07
C ALA A 12 25.10 26.86 -58.56
N VAL A 13 24.11 27.00 -59.44
CA VAL A 13 22.67 27.04 -59.07
C VAL A 13 22.20 25.66 -58.57
N ILE A 14 22.64 24.58 -59.20
CA ILE A 14 22.32 23.23 -58.75
C ILE A 14 22.96 22.95 -57.37
N ALA A 15 24.19 23.37 -57.13
CA ALA A 15 24.85 23.21 -55.83
C ALA A 15 24.14 24.01 -54.71
N VAL A 16 23.64 25.22 -54.97
CA VAL A 16 22.88 26.02 -54.02
C VAL A 16 21.51 25.42 -53.75
N VAL A 17 20.81 24.85 -54.75
CA VAL A 17 19.52 24.19 -54.56
C VAL A 17 19.68 22.87 -53.82
N VAL A 18 20.75 22.10 -54.02
CA VAL A 18 21.02 20.88 -53.28
C VAL A 18 21.37 21.15 -51.81
N LEU A 19 22.12 22.23 -51.54
CA LEU A 19 22.40 22.64 -50.16
C LEU A 19 21.15 23.16 -49.40
N SER A 20 20.15 23.72 -50.09
CA SER A 20 18.91 24.15 -49.46
C SER A 20 17.88 23.04 -49.23
N LEU A 21 18.09 21.84 -49.80
CA LEU A 21 17.30 20.66 -49.63
C LEU A 21 17.85 19.68 -48.57
N VAL A 22 18.97 19.96 -47.93
CA VAL A 22 19.38 19.22 -46.73
C VAL A 22 18.38 19.58 -45.64
N PRO A 23 17.51 18.70 -45.20
CA PRO A 23 16.67 18.98 -44.04
C PRO A 23 17.66 19.27 -42.91
N LEU A 24 17.62 20.48 -42.36
CA LEU A 24 18.16 20.74 -41.02
C LEU A 24 17.47 19.75 -40.12
N GLY A 25 18.06 18.58 -39.92
CA GLY A 25 17.62 17.63 -38.96
C GLY A 25 17.47 18.41 -37.67
N LYS A 26 16.23 18.56 -37.22
CA LYS A 26 15.97 18.90 -35.81
C LYS A 26 16.67 17.80 -35.05
N THR A 27 17.88 18.02 -34.59
CA THR A 27 18.43 17.26 -33.49
C THR A 27 17.41 17.42 -32.38
N GLN A 28 16.52 16.42 -32.21
CA GLN A 28 15.85 16.22 -30.94
C GLN A 28 17.00 15.97 -29.97
N THR A 29 17.47 17.05 -29.37
CA THR A 29 18.22 16.93 -28.13
C THR A 29 17.27 16.29 -27.18
N GLN A 30 17.48 15.00 -26.88
CA GLN A 30 16.84 14.37 -25.73
C GLN A 30 17.03 15.34 -24.57
N PRO A 31 16.02 15.59 -23.75
CA PRO A 31 16.18 16.41 -22.57
C PRO A 31 17.28 15.76 -21.75
N GLN A 32 18.44 16.43 -21.69
CA GLN A 32 19.57 16.01 -20.87
C GLN A 32 19.16 16.28 -19.42
N GLY A 33 18.62 15.28 -18.76
CA GLY A 33 18.13 15.37 -17.37
C GLY A 33 17.89 13.99 -16.78
N TYR A 34 17.81 13.95 -15.47
CA TYR A 34 17.51 12.77 -14.67
C TYR A 34 16.06 12.84 -14.23
N THR A 35 15.36 11.71 -14.16
CA THR A 35 13.98 11.68 -13.70
C THR A 35 13.83 10.69 -12.53
N SER A 36 13.20 11.16 -11.45
CA SER A 36 12.81 10.36 -10.30
C SER A 36 11.30 10.41 -10.15
N SER A 37 10.67 9.31 -9.75
CA SER A 37 9.23 9.20 -9.60
C SER A 37 8.88 8.72 -8.20
N PHE A 38 7.87 9.35 -7.59
CA PHE A 38 7.41 9.08 -6.23
C PHE A 38 5.90 8.86 -6.23
N LEU A 39 5.42 7.97 -5.37
CA LEU A 39 4.00 7.77 -5.12
C LEU A 39 3.59 8.50 -3.84
N LEU A 40 2.46 9.18 -3.87
CA LEU A 40 1.94 9.97 -2.76
C LEU A 40 0.47 9.62 -2.54
N LEU A 41 0.03 9.51 -1.30
CA LEU A 41 -1.38 9.46 -0.95
C LEU A 41 -1.94 10.88 -0.79
N ASN A 42 -3.23 11.06 -1.04
CA ASN A 42 -3.93 12.33 -0.78
C ASN A 42 -3.88 12.78 0.69
N LYS A 43 -3.63 11.86 1.62
CA LYS A 43 -3.36 12.05 3.06
C LYS A 43 -2.86 10.71 3.63
N PRO A 44 -2.33 10.66 4.87
CA PRO A 44 -2.06 9.40 5.55
C PRO A 44 -3.28 8.47 5.54
N GLU A 45 -3.08 7.20 5.22
CA GLU A 45 -4.16 6.19 5.06
C GLU A 45 -5.22 6.53 3.99
N GLY A 46 -4.92 7.48 3.12
CA GLY A 46 -5.81 7.86 2.02
C GLY A 46 -5.94 6.78 0.95
N ASP A 47 -6.97 6.89 0.14
CA ASP A 47 -7.35 5.94 -0.92
C ASP A 47 -6.98 6.40 -2.34
N VAL A 48 -6.62 7.68 -2.50
CA VAL A 48 -6.20 8.25 -3.78
C VAL A 48 -4.68 8.35 -3.82
N THR A 49 -4.08 7.77 -4.84
CA THR A 49 -2.63 7.79 -5.06
C THR A 49 -2.28 8.69 -6.24
N TYR A 50 -1.25 9.49 -6.07
CA TYR A 50 -0.67 10.34 -7.10
C TYR A 50 0.74 9.84 -7.43
N GLU A 51 1.15 9.99 -8.69
CA GLU A 51 2.52 9.85 -9.14
C GLU A 51 3.12 11.24 -9.36
N LEU A 52 4.13 11.59 -8.58
CA LEU A 52 4.94 12.78 -8.75
C LEU A 52 6.20 12.42 -9.55
N ASN A 53 6.37 13.04 -10.72
CA ASN A 53 7.58 12.89 -11.53
C ASN A 53 8.41 14.18 -11.44
N VAL A 54 9.67 14.03 -11.02
CA VAL A 54 10.64 15.13 -10.87
C VAL A 54 11.72 14.94 -11.90
N THR A 55 11.89 15.95 -12.78
CA THR A 55 12.98 15.96 -13.77
C THR A 55 14.01 17.01 -13.37
N ILE A 56 15.24 16.59 -13.24
CA ILE A 56 16.39 17.39 -12.83
C ILE A 56 17.23 17.69 -14.08
N PRO A 57 17.31 18.96 -14.54
CA PRO A 57 18.17 19.31 -15.66
C PRO A 57 19.62 18.95 -15.37
N GLN A 58 20.33 18.39 -16.34
CA GLN A 58 21.75 18.06 -16.20
C GLN A 58 22.59 19.27 -15.78
N ALA A 59 22.29 20.46 -16.31
CA ALA A 59 22.99 21.67 -15.93
C ALA A 59 22.84 22.02 -14.43
N LEU A 60 21.65 21.80 -13.85
CA LEU A 60 21.39 22.00 -12.44
C LEU A 60 22.14 20.98 -11.57
N TYR A 61 22.13 19.71 -11.98
CA TYR A 61 22.91 18.65 -11.32
C TYR A 61 24.40 19.00 -11.30
N LEU A 62 24.97 19.36 -12.46
CA LEU A 62 26.39 19.77 -12.58
C LEU A 62 26.71 21.02 -11.76
N TYR A 63 25.78 21.97 -11.65
CA TYR A 63 25.96 23.15 -10.81
C TYR A 63 26.17 22.72 -9.34
N TYR A 64 25.35 21.85 -8.78
CA TYR A 64 25.48 21.42 -7.40
C TYR A 64 26.68 20.51 -7.16
N THR A 65 27.05 19.62 -8.09
CA THR A 65 28.28 18.82 -7.97
C THR A 65 29.56 19.63 -7.91
N MET A 66 29.54 20.90 -8.41
CA MET A 66 30.68 21.83 -8.34
C MET A 66 30.65 22.71 -7.09
N GLN A 67 29.59 22.71 -6.28
CA GLN A 67 29.54 23.45 -5.03
C GLN A 67 30.38 22.76 -3.94
N SER A 68 30.72 23.53 -2.89
CA SER A 68 31.45 22.97 -1.75
C SER A 68 30.62 22.02 -0.92
N HIS A 69 31.08 20.79 -0.75
CA HIS A 69 30.49 19.78 0.11
C HIS A 69 31.13 19.68 1.51
N ALA A 70 32.14 20.54 1.78
CA ALA A 70 32.87 20.50 3.03
C ALA A 70 32.02 21.03 4.20
N LEU A 71 31.92 20.28 5.28
CA LEU A 71 31.35 20.69 6.55
C LEU A 71 32.49 21.03 7.50
N TYR A 72 32.50 22.28 8.02
CA TYR A 72 33.48 22.75 9.02
C TYR A 72 32.85 22.87 10.41
N SER A 73 31.53 22.98 10.46
CA SER A 73 30.71 23.07 11.65
C SER A 73 29.31 22.52 11.39
N ASP A 74 28.55 22.21 12.45
CA ASP A 74 27.18 21.72 12.29
C ASP A 74 26.25 22.74 11.63
N SER A 75 26.51 24.05 11.78
CA SER A 75 25.74 25.09 11.08
C SER A 75 25.93 25.05 9.56
N ASP A 76 26.93 24.35 9.05
CA ASP A 76 27.15 24.22 7.62
C ASP A 76 26.15 23.32 6.91
N PHE A 77 25.38 22.50 7.64
CA PHE A 77 24.27 21.73 7.05
C PHE A 77 23.23 22.63 6.38
N VAL A 78 23.06 23.86 6.85
CA VAL A 78 22.13 24.86 6.25
C VAL A 78 22.36 25.08 4.75
N LYS A 79 23.61 25.02 4.27
CA LYS A 79 23.91 25.22 2.84
C LYS A 79 23.30 24.18 1.92
N PHE A 80 23.02 22.97 2.45
CA PHE A 80 22.39 21.91 1.68
C PHE A 80 20.86 22.07 1.65
N VAL A 81 20.27 22.99 2.40
CA VAL A 81 18.85 23.32 2.28
C VAL A 81 18.66 24.30 1.12
N THR A 82 18.08 23.79 0.02
CA THR A 82 18.04 24.48 -1.29
C THR A 82 16.60 24.65 -1.81
N PRO A 83 15.74 25.44 -1.12
CA PRO A 83 14.31 25.53 -1.41
C PRO A 83 14.01 26.06 -2.80
N TYR A 84 14.81 27.00 -3.30
CA TYR A 84 14.60 27.58 -4.63
C TYR A 84 14.67 26.50 -5.72
N ALA A 85 15.65 25.60 -5.67
CA ALA A 85 15.82 24.54 -6.64
C ALA A 85 14.67 23.54 -6.65
N LEU A 86 14.06 23.24 -5.47
CA LEU A 86 13.00 22.26 -5.31
C LEU A 86 11.58 22.87 -5.30
N LYS A 87 11.46 24.19 -5.48
CA LYS A 87 10.15 24.86 -5.44
C LYS A 87 9.07 24.23 -6.33
N PRO A 88 9.35 23.78 -7.57
CA PRO A 88 8.33 23.12 -8.39
C PRO A 88 7.76 21.85 -7.77
N ILE A 89 8.51 21.14 -6.90
CA ILE A 89 7.96 20.00 -6.13
C ILE A 89 6.92 20.51 -5.14
N ALA A 90 7.26 21.50 -4.33
CA ALA A 90 6.35 22.09 -3.37
C ALA A 90 5.06 22.63 -4.01
N ASP A 91 5.19 23.30 -5.17
CA ASP A 91 4.05 23.81 -5.94
C ASP A 91 3.10 22.68 -6.40
N ARG A 92 3.62 21.47 -6.67
CA ARG A 92 2.80 20.31 -7.02
C ARG A 92 2.17 19.66 -5.80
N LEU A 93 2.89 19.60 -4.68
CA LEU A 93 2.34 19.07 -3.42
C LEU A 93 1.15 19.91 -2.95
N TRP A 94 1.18 21.23 -3.06
CA TRP A 94 0.02 22.10 -2.78
C TRP A 94 -1.18 21.91 -3.71
N GLN A 95 -1.05 21.16 -4.80
CA GLN A 95 -2.20 20.76 -5.63
C GLN A 95 -2.92 19.53 -5.08
N ILE A 96 -2.24 18.72 -4.24
CA ILE A 96 -2.82 17.57 -3.56
C ILE A 96 -3.33 17.97 -2.17
N TYR A 97 -2.48 18.66 -1.41
CA TYR A 97 -2.69 18.95 0.00
C TYR A 97 -3.23 20.37 0.18
N ASN A 98 -4.12 20.54 1.15
CA ASN A 98 -4.75 21.84 1.44
C ASN A 98 -4.44 22.38 2.85
N ASN A 99 -3.60 21.68 3.61
CA ASN A 99 -3.14 22.08 4.94
C ASN A 99 -1.67 21.67 5.15
N THR A 100 -1.03 22.26 6.16
CA THR A 100 0.40 22.08 6.45
C THR A 100 0.75 20.69 6.95
N GLU A 101 -0.15 20.02 7.69
CA GLU A 101 0.06 18.68 8.21
C GLU A 101 0.10 17.63 7.09
N ASP A 102 -0.92 17.62 6.21
CA ASP A 102 -0.97 16.70 5.06
C ASP A 102 0.18 16.97 4.09
N PHE A 103 0.53 18.25 3.86
CA PHE A 103 1.67 18.61 3.04
C PHE A 103 2.98 18.04 3.62
N THR A 104 3.20 18.21 4.93
CA THR A 104 4.39 17.68 5.62
C THR A 104 4.44 16.15 5.53
N ASN A 105 3.31 15.47 5.79
CA ASN A 105 3.22 14.02 5.64
C ASN A 105 3.48 13.58 4.19
N GLY A 106 3.04 14.36 3.20
CA GLY A 106 3.36 14.11 1.79
C GLY A 106 4.85 14.23 1.48
N VAL A 107 5.54 15.18 2.08
CA VAL A 107 7.02 15.31 1.97
C VAL A 107 7.71 14.10 2.62
N LEU A 108 7.23 13.64 3.79
CA LEU A 108 7.74 12.42 4.44
C LEU A 108 7.51 11.19 3.57
N MET A 109 6.32 11.04 2.95
CA MET A 109 6.05 9.97 1.99
C MET A 109 7.05 9.97 0.83
N LEU A 110 7.46 11.15 0.36
CA LEU A 110 8.45 11.28 -0.72
C LEU A 110 9.82 10.77 -0.27
N VAL A 111 10.35 11.29 0.85
CA VAL A 111 11.72 10.95 1.30
C VAL A 111 11.83 9.50 1.75
N HIS A 112 10.78 8.90 2.32
CA HIS A 112 10.74 7.48 2.69
C HIS A 112 10.81 6.51 1.50
N GLN A 113 10.74 6.98 0.26
CA GLN A 113 10.94 6.17 -0.96
C GLN A 113 12.39 6.19 -1.46
N ILE A 114 13.23 7.05 -0.89
CA ILE A 114 14.66 7.11 -1.25
C ILE A 114 15.38 6.00 -0.48
N THR A 115 16.28 5.29 -1.16
CA THR A 115 17.02 4.17 -0.55
C THR A 115 17.99 4.68 0.51
N TYR A 116 17.93 4.13 1.74
CA TYR A 116 18.89 4.48 2.79
C TYR A 116 20.27 3.91 2.49
N GLN A 117 21.26 4.78 2.46
CA GLN A 117 22.66 4.43 2.28
C GLN A 117 23.52 5.54 2.88
N GLU A 118 24.41 5.19 3.81
CA GLU A 118 25.41 6.13 4.34
C GLU A 118 26.30 6.67 3.23
N ILE A 119 26.42 8.00 3.14
CA ILE A 119 27.14 8.69 2.08
C ILE A 119 28.05 9.76 2.67
N ILE A 120 29.32 9.71 2.31
CA ILE A 120 30.33 10.73 2.65
C ILE A 120 31.09 11.11 1.37
N PRO A 121 31.25 12.38 1.05
CA PRO A 121 30.71 13.58 1.71
C PRO A 121 29.20 13.74 1.50
N GLY A 122 28.56 14.65 2.29
CA GLY A 122 27.16 15.06 2.10
C GLY A 122 26.90 15.55 0.67
N LYS A 123 25.65 15.52 0.25
CA LYS A 123 25.21 15.90 -1.10
C LYS A 123 24.09 16.93 -1.04
N TYR A 124 24.01 17.78 -2.03
CA TYR A 124 22.85 18.63 -2.20
C TYR A 124 21.58 17.81 -2.56
N PRO A 125 20.37 18.28 -2.21
CA PRO A 125 19.11 17.60 -2.53
C PRO A 125 18.98 17.15 -3.97
N VAL A 126 19.39 17.99 -4.92
CA VAL A 126 19.41 17.66 -6.36
C VAL A 126 20.28 16.43 -6.66
N GLU A 127 21.44 16.31 -6.01
CA GLU A 127 22.36 15.19 -6.21
C GLU A 127 21.79 13.89 -5.57
N THR A 128 21.18 14.02 -4.39
CA THR A 128 20.54 12.90 -3.70
C THR A 128 19.36 12.36 -4.48
N LEU A 129 18.52 13.24 -5.06
CA LEU A 129 17.40 12.83 -5.92
C LEU A 129 17.88 12.13 -7.21
N VAL A 130 19.00 12.53 -7.78
CA VAL A 130 19.61 11.86 -8.95
C VAL A 130 20.18 10.51 -8.55
N ALA A 131 20.86 10.42 -7.39
CA ALA A 131 21.44 9.18 -6.89
C ALA A 131 20.37 8.15 -6.48
N GLY A 132 19.17 8.61 -6.04
CA GLY A 132 18.11 7.76 -5.50
C GLY A 132 18.51 7.07 -4.19
N SER A 133 19.54 7.57 -3.50
CA SER A 133 20.00 7.06 -2.21
C SER A 133 20.63 8.16 -1.37
N GLY A 134 20.53 8.06 -0.05
CA GLY A 134 21.05 8.99 0.93
C GLY A 134 20.92 8.45 2.35
N ASP A 135 21.32 9.24 3.32
CA ASP A 135 21.22 8.97 4.74
C ASP A 135 20.36 10.03 5.46
N CYS A 136 20.36 10.03 6.78
CA CYS A 136 19.42 10.82 7.57
C CYS A 136 19.53 12.33 7.33
N ASP A 137 20.75 12.89 7.22
CA ASP A 137 20.97 14.31 6.94
C ASP A 137 20.53 14.69 5.52
N LEU A 138 20.83 13.86 4.52
CA LEU A 138 20.42 14.11 3.14
C LEU A 138 18.89 14.07 2.98
N PHE A 139 18.21 13.19 3.71
CA PHE A 139 16.74 13.13 3.70
C PHE A 139 16.10 14.31 4.42
N ALA A 140 16.67 14.71 5.57
CA ALA A 140 16.26 15.89 6.31
C ALA A 140 16.44 17.18 5.47
N GLU A 141 17.54 17.29 4.73
CA GLU A 141 17.84 18.42 3.85
C GLU A 141 16.87 18.51 2.64
N ILE A 142 16.50 17.36 2.04
CA ILE A 142 15.46 17.31 1.00
C ILE A 142 14.12 17.76 1.57
N ALA A 143 13.72 17.18 2.70
CA ALA A 143 12.44 17.49 3.35
C ALA A 143 12.37 18.96 3.74
N ALA A 144 13.38 19.49 4.42
CA ALA A 144 13.47 20.89 4.78
C ALA A 144 13.41 21.80 3.55
N SER A 145 14.13 21.46 2.46
CA SER A 145 14.11 22.25 1.22
C SER A 145 12.71 22.33 0.61
N ILE A 146 11.96 21.24 0.59
CA ILE A 146 10.59 21.21 0.03
C ILE A 146 9.62 21.96 0.95
N LEU A 147 9.72 21.79 2.27
CA LEU A 147 8.87 22.47 3.25
C LEU A 147 9.08 23.98 3.21
N GLU A 148 10.32 24.44 3.24
CA GLU A 148 10.66 25.87 3.13
C GLU A 148 10.20 26.45 1.77
N ALA A 149 10.36 25.71 0.68
CA ALA A 149 9.83 26.09 -0.64
C ALA A 149 8.30 26.19 -0.66
N GLY A 150 7.63 25.39 0.18
CA GLY A 150 6.18 25.41 0.39
C GLY A 150 5.72 26.51 1.36
N GLY A 151 6.64 27.24 1.98
CA GLY A 151 6.33 28.30 2.96
C GLY A 151 6.03 27.77 4.35
N ILE A 152 6.47 26.56 4.69
CA ILE A 152 6.31 25.92 6.00
C ILE A 152 7.65 26.03 6.75
N PRO A 153 7.72 26.83 7.84
CA PRO A 153 8.97 27.04 8.57
C PRO A 153 9.51 25.74 9.16
N THR A 154 10.80 25.49 8.95
CA THR A 154 11.44 24.23 9.30
C THR A 154 12.78 24.48 9.98
N VAL A 155 13.26 23.54 10.78
CA VAL A 155 14.60 23.51 11.36
C VAL A 155 15.19 22.11 11.21
N LEU A 156 16.52 21.99 11.20
CA LEU A 156 17.19 20.70 11.32
C LEU A 156 17.42 20.39 12.81
N LEU A 157 17.20 19.14 13.18
CA LEU A 157 17.38 18.63 14.54
C LEU A 157 18.50 17.59 14.53
N PHE A 158 19.70 18.00 14.94
CA PHE A 158 20.87 17.14 14.91
C PHE A 158 21.12 16.47 16.26
N TYR A 159 20.99 15.15 16.31
CA TYR A 159 21.29 14.28 17.47
C TYR A 159 22.73 13.82 17.39
N ARG A 160 23.67 14.67 17.84
CA ARG A 160 25.10 14.48 17.68
C ARG A 160 25.62 13.13 18.21
N SER A 161 25.10 12.69 19.37
CA SER A 161 25.56 11.43 19.99
C SER A 161 25.07 10.19 19.25
N GLN A 162 23.96 10.29 18.55
CA GLN A 162 23.36 9.24 17.77
C GLN A 162 23.77 9.29 16.29
N GLN A 163 24.47 10.37 15.90
CA GLN A 163 24.80 10.66 14.50
C GLN A 163 23.54 10.60 13.61
N HIS A 164 22.45 11.23 14.07
CA HIS A 164 21.15 11.20 13.39
C HIS A 164 20.60 12.62 13.21
N MET A 165 19.83 12.80 12.15
CA MET A 165 19.16 14.07 11.86
C MET A 165 17.69 13.84 11.54
N GLU A 166 16.84 14.58 12.24
CA GLU A 166 15.41 14.77 11.96
C GLU A 166 15.16 16.22 11.58
N ILE A 167 13.92 16.57 11.29
CA ILE A 167 13.49 17.97 11.15
C ILE A 167 12.44 18.34 12.19
N GLY A 168 12.36 19.63 12.51
CA GLY A 168 11.24 20.23 13.25
C GLY A 168 10.44 21.12 12.33
N VAL A 169 9.11 21.03 12.36
CA VAL A 169 8.21 21.73 11.45
C VAL A 169 7.20 22.57 12.21
N ASP A 170 7.08 23.85 11.91
CA ASP A 170 6.01 24.71 12.43
C ASP A 170 4.73 24.51 11.59
N LEU A 171 3.79 23.74 12.11
CA LEU A 171 2.50 23.49 11.48
C LEU A 171 1.45 24.58 11.79
N GLY A 172 1.74 25.49 12.71
CA GLY A 172 0.78 26.45 13.26
C GLY A 172 -0.20 25.83 14.27
N ASN A 173 -0.49 24.54 14.20
CA ASN A 173 -1.31 23.78 15.14
C ASN A 173 -0.69 22.41 15.41
N ALA A 174 -1.10 21.76 16.52
CA ALA A 174 -0.65 20.41 16.80
C ALA A 174 -1.15 19.42 15.73
N PRO A 175 -0.31 18.46 15.28
CA PRO A 175 -0.72 17.46 14.33
C PRO A 175 -1.83 16.56 14.89
N THR A 176 -2.73 16.13 14.03
CA THR A 176 -3.91 15.32 14.35
C THR A 176 -3.85 13.91 13.77
N GLU A 177 -2.95 13.69 12.81
CA GLU A 177 -2.78 12.41 12.11
C GLU A 177 -1.71 11.50 12.75
N ALA A 178 -1.01 11.98 13.81
CA ALA A 178 -0.04 11.18 14.54
C ALA A 178 -0.73 10.01 15.26
N ARG A 179 -0.12 8.81 15.17
CA ARG A 179 -0.65 7.55 15.75
C ARG A 179 -0.20 7.30 17.19
N VAL A 180 0.77 8.07 17.66
CA VAL A 180 1.40 7.97 18.99
C VAL A 180 1.47 9.35 19.63
N GLU A 181 2.11 9.44 20.81
CA GLU A 181 2.38 10.72 21.47
C GLU A 181 3.13 11.68 20.52
N VAL A 182 2.71 12.94 20.52
CA VAL A 182 3.26 13.98 19.65
C VAL A 182 4.48 14.63 20.31
N TYR A 183 5.59 14.65 19.60
CA TYR A 183 6.86 15.23 20.03
C TYR A 183 7.15 16.54 19.31
N SER A 184 7.68 17.52 20.03
CA SER A 184 8.07 18.81 19.46
C SER A 184 9.25 19.43 20.22
N VAL A 185 9.95 20.36 19.57
CA VAL A 185 10.96 21.24 20.17
C VAL A 185 10.41 22.66 20.18
N ASN A 186 10.52 23.35 21.32
CA ASN A 186 10.08 24.73 21.42
C ASN A 186 11.21 25.70 21.04
N ILE A 187 10.96 26.55 20.04
CA ILE A 187 11.88 27.61 19.60
C ILE A 187 11.17 28.91 19.68
N GLN A 188 11.65 29.82 20.55
CA GLN A 188 11.04 31.16 20.77
C GLN A 188 9.52 31.10 21.05
N ASN A 189 9.06 30.11 21.83
CA ASN A 189 7.66 29.83 22.16
C ASN A 189 6.80 29.31 20.98
N VAL A 190 7.41 28.90 19.86
CA VAL A 190 6.73 28.21 18.77
C VAL A 190 7.09 26.72 18.83
N PRO A 191 6.11 25.80 18.86
CA PRO A 191 6.38 24.38 18.80
C PRO A 191 6.72 23.98 17.37
N TYR A 192 7.91 23.40 17.18
CA TYR A 192 8.31 22.73 15.94
C TYR A 192 8.11 21.22 16.14
N TYR A 193 7.16 20.64 15.45
CA TYR A 193 6.83 19.22 15.57
C TYR A 193 7.87 18.38 14.85
N ILE A 194 8.36 17.33 15.53
CA ILE A 194 9.41 16.46 15.01
C ILE A 194 8.87 15.69 13.82
N ALA A 195 9.71 15.51 12.78
CA ALA A 195 9.39 14.71 11.63
C ALA A 195 10.61 13.86 11.24
N GLU A 196 10.48 12.55 11.42
CA GLU A 196 11.49 11.56 11.07
C GLU A 196 11.52 11.36 9.56
N CYS A 197 12.66 11.64 8.95
CA CYS A 197 12.86 11.58 7.50
C CYS A 197 13.37 10.22 7.02
N THR A 198 13.81 9.33 7.91
CA THR A 198 14.25 7.98 7.55
C THR A 198 13.12 6.97 7.69
N GLY A 199 13.15 5.95 6.84
CA GLY A 199 12.13 4.90 6.83
C GLY A 199 12.01 4.26 5.46
N SER A 200 11.51 3.03 5.40
CA SER A 200 11.35 2.30 4.15
C SER A 200 9.89 2.07 3.76
N GLN A 201 8.95 2.49 4.60
CA GLN A 201 7.51 2.26 4.45
C GLN A 201 6.80 3.58 4.16
N TRP A 202 6.84 4.02 2.90
CA TRP A 202 6.29 5.32 2.54
C TRP A 202 4.77 5.46 2.80
N ARG A 203 3.98 4.38 2.73
CA ARG A 203 2.53 4.41 3.04
C ARG A 203 2.23 4.50 4.53
N ASP A 204 2.99 3.74 5.33
CA ASP A 204 2.81 3.60 6.78
C ASP A 204 4.06 4.08 7.53
N GLY A 205 4.83 4.98 6.92
CA GLY A 205 6.02 5.60 7.50
C GLY A 205 5.70 6.53 8.66
N TRP A 206 6.73 7.15 9.21
CA TRP A 206 6.60 8.16 10.23
C TRP A 206 5.73 9.34 9.75
N ARG A 207 4.89 9.86 10.65
CA ARG A 207 4.10 11.07 10.42
C ARG A 207 4.67 12.22 11.23
N VAL A 208 4.38 13.44 10.82
CA VAL A 208 4.80 14.61 11.61
C VAL A 208 4.25 14.54 13.03
N GLY A 209 5.10 14.79 14.01
CA GLY A 209 4.86 14.59 15.44
C GLY A 209 5.35 13.23 15.96
N GLU A 210 5.71 12.28 15.11
CA GLU A 210 6.23 10.96 15.50
C GLU A 210 7.76 10.93 15.42
N THR A 211 8.41 10.25 16.37
CA THR A 211 9.86 10.00 16.39
C THR A 211 10.15 8.63 17.00
N PRO A 212 11.20 7.92 16.55
CA PRO A 212 11.63 6.66 17.14
C PRO A 212 11.93 6.76 18.63
N THR A 213 11.68 5.68 19.36
CA THR A 213 11.82 5.67 20.84
C THR A 213 13.21 6.02 21.32
N GLU A 214 14.24 5.73 20.53
CA GLU A 214 15.64 6.06 20.81
C GLU A 214 15.93 7.57 20.80
N TYR A 215 15.08 8.42 20.20
CA TYR A 215 15.27 9.86 20.12
C TYR A 215 14.31 10.66 21.01
N GLN A 216 13.22 10.06 21.54
CA GLN A 216 12.13 10.73 22.26
C GLN A 216 12.58 11.59 23.46
N ASN A 217 13.64 11.21 24.17
CA ASN A 217 14.15 11.91 25.35
C ASN A 217 15.59 12.39 25.16
N VAL A 218 16.02 12.53 23.91
CA VAL A 218 17.37 12.98 23.57
C VAL A 218 17.34 14.43 23.16
N SER A 219 18.22 15.24 23.71
CA SER A 219 18.36 16.63 23.30
C SER A 219 19.03 16.71 21.92
N SER A 220 18.36 17.31 20.96
CA SER A 220 18.92 17.66 19.67
C SER A 220 19.53 19.05 19.67
N GLN A 221 20.52 19.27 18.82
CA GLN A 221 20.97 20.60 18.45
C GLN A 221 20.06 21.14 17.37
N VAL A 222 19.43 22.29 17.64
CA VAL A 222 18.59 22.98 16.64
C VAL A 222 19.48 23.79 15.71
N ILE A 223 19.31 23.61 14.40
CA ILE A 223 19.99 24.36 13.33
C ILE A 223 18.89 25.12 12.57
N THR A 224 18.87 26.45 12.71
CA THR A 224 17.90 27.32 12.02
C THR A 224 18.30 27.55 10.57
N LEU A 225 17.32 27.75 9.69
CA LEU A 225 17.52 27.82 8.24
C LEU A 225 17.61 29.25 7.70
N GLU A 226 17.89 30.26 8.55
CA GLU A 226 17.96 31.68 8.18
C GLU A 226 18.97 31.96 7.05
N ASN A 227 20.05 31.17 6.95
CA ASN A 227 21.11 31.30 5.96
C ASN A 227 21.07 30.21 4.87
N MET A 228 19.92 29.57 4.67
CA MET A 228 19.73 28.61 3.58
C MET A 228 19.87 29.28 2.20
N GLU A 229 20.03 28.48 1.16
CA GLU A 229 20.18 28.98 -0.22
C GLU A 229 18.90 29.71 -0.67
N GLN A 230 19.04 30.98 -1.04
CA GLN A 230 17.93 31.84 -1.49
C GLN A 230 17.73 31.80 -3.03
N SER A 231 18.70 31.33 -3.78
CA SER A 231 18.63 31.25 -5.24
C SER A 231 19.63 30.24 -5.78
N SER A 232 19.33 29.63 -6.91
CA SER A 232 20.23 28.69 -7.58
C SER A 232 20.31 28.94 -9.09
N ALA A 233 21.16 28.17 -9.79
CA ALA A 233 21.31 28.25 -11.24
C ALA A 233 20.06 27.82 -12.03
N GLY A 234 19.07 27.25 -11.37
CA GLY A 234 17.82 26.79 -11.98
C GLY A 234 16.94 26.04 -10.99
N GLN A 235 15.89 25.46 -11.50
CA GLN A 235 14.93 24.65 -10.74
C GLN A 235 14.73 23.29 -11.41
N VAL A 236 14.34 22.30 -10.64
CA VAL A 236 13.78 21.05 -11.17
C VAL A 236 12.46 21.34 -11.89
N SER A 237 11.97 20.42 -12.69
CA SER A 237 10.57 20.44 -13.13
C SER A 237 9.82 19.31 -12.45
N ALA A 238 8.56 19.55 -12.11
CA ALA A 238 7.72 18.57 -11.46
C ALA A 238 6.36 18.50 -12.15
N ASN A 239 5.83 17.30 -12.31
CA ASN A 239 4.45 17.08 -12.70
C ASN A 239 3.80 16.04 -11.81
N ILE A 240 2.47 16.11 -11.68
CA ILE A 240 1.70 15.20 -10.86
C ILE A 240 0.56 14.60 -11.68
N ARG A 241 0.26 13.34 -11.42
CA ARG A 241 -0.84 12.62 -12.04
C ARG A 241 -1.53 11.75 -11.00
N GLU A 242 -2.85 11.86 -10.92
CA GLU A 242 -3.66 10.90 -10.16
C GLU A 242 -3.64 9.54 -10.88
N LEU A 243 -3.53 8.46 -10.11
CA LEU A 243 -3.58 7.11 -10.66
C LEU A 243 -5.04 6.70 -10.93
N ASP A 244 -5.24 5.92 -11.98
CA ASP A 244 -6.55 5.40 -12.32
C ASP A 244 -7.11 4.49 -11.22
N PRO A 245 -8.43 4.48 -10.97
CA PRO A 245 -9.04 3.62 -9.97
C PRO A 245 -8.93 2.14 -10.38
N SER A 246 -8.87 1.27 -9.38
CA SER A 246 -8.91 -0.17 -9.55
C SER A 246 -9.98 -0.83 -8.67
N THR A 247 -10.32 -2.07 -8.97
CA THR A 247 -11.20 -2.90 -8.14
C THR A 247 -10.60 -4.27 -7.93
N LEU A 248 -10.88 -4.87 -6.76
CA LEU A 248 -10.40 -6.20 -6.39
C LEU A 248 -11.58 -7.04 -5.90
N ALA A 249 -12.00 -7.98 -6.74
CA ALA A 249 -13.00 -8.96 -6.39
C ALA A 249 -12.36 -10.13 -5.62
N LEU A 250 -13.07 -10.66 -4.61
CA LEU A 250 -12.64 -11.82 -3.83
C LEU A 250 -13.81 -12.74 -3.56
N GLN A 251 -13.58 -14.04 -3.64
CA GLN A 251 -14.55 -15.07 -3.28
C GLN A 251 -13.86 -16.30 -2.70
N THR A 252 -14.60 -17.02 -1.86
CA THR A 252 -14.17 -18.27 -1.23
C THR A 252 -15.12 -19.41 -1.59
N SER A 253 -14.60 -20.60 -1.85
CA SER A 253 -15.41 -21.78 -2.19
C SER A 253 -14.75 -23.07 -1.68
N PRO A 254 -15.52 -23.94 -0.97
CA PRO A 254 -16.88 -23.73 -0.48
C PRO A 254 -16.95 -22.74 0.69
N SER A 255 -18.15 -22.18 0.98
CA SER A 255 -18.36 -21.25 2.11
C SER A 255 -18.48 -21.94 3.47
N ILE A 256 -18.66 -23.27 3.51
CA ILE A 256 -18.67 -24.09 4.72
C ILE A 256 -17.72 -25.26 4.49
N ILE A 257 -16.78 -25.46 5.40
CA ILE A 257 -15.81 -26.55 5.38
C ILE A 257 -15.72 -27.23 6.74
N LEU A 258 -15.17 -28.44 6.77
CA LEU A 258 -14.74 -29.09 7.99
C LEU A 258 -13.35 -28.60 8.39
N GLU A 259 -13.07 -28.64 9.68
CA GLU A 259 -11.73 -28.41 10.21
C GLU A 259 -10.70 -29.31 9.48
N SER A 260 -9.53 -28.77 9.18
CA SER A 260 -8.48 -29.41 8.38
C SER A 260 -8.80 -29.61 6.89
N SER A 261 -9.94 -29.12 6.41
CA SER A 261 -10.24 -29.09 4.97
C SER A 261 -9.75 -27.79 4.33
N SER A 262 -9.45 -27.84 3.02
CA SER A 262 -9.03 -26.66 2.27
C SER A 262 -10.22 -25.86 1.74
N VAL A 263 -10.06 -24.54 1.72
CA VAL A 263 -10.92 -23.59 1.00
C VAL A 263 -10.13 -22.98 -0.16
N LYS A 264 -10.76 -22.90 -1.31
CA LYS A 264 -10.21 -22.17 -2.45
C LYS A 264 -10.57 -20.68 -2.32
N ILE A 265 -9.56 -19.82 -2.27
CA ILE A 265 -9.67 -18.38 -2.36
C ILE A 265 -9.35 -18.00 -3.80
N SER A 266 -10.19 -17.19 -4.45
CA SER A 266 -9.97 -16.70 -5.81
C SER A 266 -10.44 -15.27 -5.93
N GLY A 267 -9.80 -14.51 -6.81
CA GLY A 267 -10.12 -13.11 -7.03
C GLY A 267 -9.62 -12.61 -8.37
N GLN A 268 -9.90 -11.33 -8.64
CA GLN A 268 -9.49 -10.65 -9.85
C GLN A 268 -9.30 -9.15 -9.59
N ILE A 269 -8.21 -8.59 -10.10
CA ILE A 269 -7.98 -7.15 -10.20
C ILE A 269 -8.53 -6.65 -11.53
N LEU A 270 -9.22 -5.52 -11.50
CA LEU A 270 -9.62 -4.78 -12.69
C LEU A 270 -9.16 -3.30 -12.58
N PRO A 271 -8.64 -2.71 -13.66
CA PRO A 271 -8.34 -3.32 -14.97
C PRO A 271 -7.36 -4.49 -14.86
N GLN A 272 -7.42 -5.40 -15.83
CA GLN A 272 -6.62 -6.62 -15.82
C GLN A 272 -5.12 -6.29 -15.83
N THR A 273 -4.42 -6.70 -14.77
CA THR A 273 -2.98 -6.51 -14.61
C THR A 273 -2.31 -7.84 -14.24
N ALA A 274 -1.27 -8.18 -14.99
CA ALA A 274 -0.51 -9.42 -14.81
C ALA A 274 0.68 -9.20 -13.88
N ASN A 275 1.11 -10.29 -13.22
CA ASN A 275 2.31 -10.32 -12.36
C ASN A 275 2.26 -9.37 -11.16
N GLU A 276 1.06 -8.97 -10.73
CA GLU A 276 0.85 -8.14 -9.54
C GLU A 276 0.81 -8.99 -8.27
N ASN A 277 1.42 -8.50 -7.20
CA ASN A 277 1.46 -9.18 -5.91
C ASN A 277 0.23 -8.81 -5.08
N VAL A 278 -0.63 -9.78 -4.79
CA VAL A 278 -1.82 -9.63 -3.97
C VAL A 278 -1.58 -10.30 -2.62
N THR A 279 -1.73 -9.55 -1.53
CA THR A 279 -1.63 -10.05 -0.17
C THR A 279 -2.99 -10.57 0.31
N LEU A 280 -3.05 -11.85 0.67
CA LEU A 280 -4.23 -12.46 1.28
C LEU A 280 -4.12 -12.43 2.79
N GLN A 281 -5.16 -11.98 3.46
CA GLN A 281 -5.24 -11.90 4.91
C GLN A 281 -6.50 -12.60 5.39
N ALA A 282 -6.42 -13.21 6.57
CA ALA A 282 -7.57 -13.82 7.23
C ALA A 282 -7.61 -13.44 8.71
N LYS A 283 -8.83 -13.42 9.26
CA LYS A 283 -9.08 -13.38 10.70
C LYS A 283 -10.07 -14.46 11.09
N ILE A 284 -9.82 -15.11 12.22
CA ILE A 284 -10.68 -16.16 12.77
C ILE A 284 -11.47 -15.56 13.94
N ASN A 285 -12.79 -15.62 13.87
CA ASN A 285 -13.70 -15.01 14.86
C ASN A 285 -13.40 -13.50 15.04
N ASN A 286 -13.14 -13.05 16.26
CA ASN A 286 -12.81 -11.66 16.60
C ASN A 286 -11.29 -11.41 16.72
N GLY A 287 -10.46 -12.31 16.17
CA GLY A 287 -9.00 -12.15 16.16
C GLY A 287 -8.53 -11.02 15.22
N GLY A 288 -7.22 -10.72 15.27
CA GLY A 288 -6.58 -9.79 14.36
C GLY A 288 -6.42 -10.36 12.93
N TRP A 289 -6.21 -9.48 11.97
CA TRP A 289 -5.84 -9.86 10.61
C TRP A 289 -4.42 -10.43 10.58
N THR A 290 -4.25 -11.57 9.93
CA THR A 290 -2.96 -12.22 9.70
C THR A 290 -2.76 -12.49 8.21
N VAL A 291 -1.56 -12.25 7.71
CA VAL A 291 -1.20 -12.60 6.33
C VAL A 291 -1.15 -14.12 6.19
N ILE A 292 -1.89 -14.67 5.23
CA ILE A 292 -1.95 -16.11 4.96
C ILE A 292 -1.19 -16.49 3.68
N ALA A 293 -1.07 -15.58 2.72
CA ALA A 293 -0.27 -15.77 1.51
C ALA A 293 -0.05 -14.46 0.76
N ASN A 294 1.00 -14.42 -0.06
CA ASN A 294 1.15 -13.51 -1.17
C ASN A 294 1.02 -14.31 -2.47
N VAL A 295 0.16 -13.86 -3.38
CA VAL A 295 -0.14 -14.54 -4.65
C VAL A 295 0.04 -13.59 -5.81
N THR A 296 0.45 -14.12 -6.96
CA THR A 296 0.68 -13.31 -8.16
C THR A 296 -0.48 -13.46 -9.15
N THR A 297 -0.91 -12.35 -9.74
CA THR A 297 -1.98 -12.35 -10.75
C THR A 297 -1.51 -12.93 -12.09
N GLN A 298 -2.42 -13.62 -12.78
CA GLN A 298 -2.25 -14.09 -14.15
C GLN A 298 -2.47 -12.95 -15.16
N ALA A 299 -2.30 -13.23 -16.45
CA ALA A 299 -2.46 -12.25 -17.52
C ALA A 299 -3.85 -11.57 -17.57
N ASP A 300 -4.87 -12.23 -17.08
CA ASP A 300 -6.25 -11.73 -17.00
C ASP A 300 -6.57 -11.05 -15.64
N GLY A 301 -5.57 -10.78 -14.81
CA GLY A 301 -5.70 -10.18 -13.50
C GLY A 301 -6.23 -11.12 -12.43
N ARG A 302 -6.44 -12.41 -12.73
CA ARG A 302 -6.95 -13.40 -11.78
C ARG A 302 -5.85 -14.02 -10.95
N PHE A 303 -6.22 -14.42 -9.72
CA PHE A 303 -5.39 -15.21 -8.83
C PHE A 303 -6.23 -16.28 -8.11
N GLN A 304 -5.56 -17.30 -7.59
CA GLN A 304 -6.19 -18.33 -6.75
C GLN A 304 -5.19 -18.88 -5.74
N TYR A 305 -5.71 -19.31 -4.59
CA TYR A 305 -4.96 -19.93 -3.52
C TYR A 305 -5.81 -20.95 -2.77
N ASN A 306 -5.24 -22.11 -2.47
CA ASN A 306 -5.90 -23.12 -1.63
C ASN A 306 -5.32 -23.02 -0.22
N TRP A 307 -6.18 -22.75 0.75
CA TRP A 307 -5.80 -22.50 2.12
C TRP A 307 -6.53 -23.44 3.08
N VAL A 308 -5.82 -23.90 4.13
CA VAL A 308 -6.37 -24.67 5.23
C VAL A 308 -6.38 -23.79 6.49
N PRO A 309 -7.54 -23.34 7.00
CA PRO A 309 -7.61 -22.55 8.22
C PRO A 309 -7.12 -23.35 9.45
N ALA A 310 -6.40 -22.65 10.35
CA ALA A 310 -5.82 -23.27 11.55
C ALA A 310 -6.78 -23.45 12.72
N GLY A 311 -8.09 -23.39 12.52
CA GLY A 311 -9.08 -23.60 13.61
C GLY A 311 -10.51 -23.44 13.14
N GLY A 312 -11.45 -23.86 13.99
CA GLY A 312 -12.88 -23.79 13.75
C GLY A 312 -13.48 -22.41 14.06
N GLY A 313 -14.60 -22.10 13.43
CA GLY A 313 -15.37 -20.87 13.65
C GLY A 313 -15.67 -20.10 12.38
N MET A 314 -16.01 -18.82 12.53
CA MET A 314 -16.22 -17.92 11.40
C MET A 314 -14.88 -17.31 10.98
N VAL A 315 -14.50 -17.49 9.73
CA VAL A 315 -13.28 -16.95 9.14
C VAL A 315 -13.66 -15.90 8.12
N ALA A 316 -13.14 -14.68 8.29
CA ALA A 316 -13.20 -13.65 7.25
C ALA A 316 -11.87 -13.61 6.52
N VAL A 317 -11.93 -13.49 5.20
CA VAL A 317 -10.79 -13.37 4.29
C VAL A 317 -10.89 -12.06 3.53
N GLN A 318 -9.82 -11.34 3.37
CA GLN A 318 -9.69 -10.18 2.48
C GLN A 318 -8.42 -10.27 1.66
N ALA A 319 -8.41 -9.60 0.52
CA ALA A 319 -7.26 -9.45 -0.33
C ALA A 319 -6.89 -7.96 -0.45
N SER A 320 -5.61 -7.65 -0.52
CA SER A 320 -5.13 -6.30 -0.70
C SER A 320 -4.06 -6.26 -1.80
N TRP A 321 -4.15 -5.28 -2.65
CA TRP A 321 -3.18 -4.96 -3.69
C TRP A 321 -2.71 -3.51 -3.50
N LEU A 322 -1.41 -3.28 -3.49
CA LEU A 322 -0.85 -1.95 -3.23
C LEU A 322 -0.98 -0.98 -4.42
N GLY A 323 -1.44 -1.48 -5.58
CA GLY A 323 -1.42 -0.73 -6.82
C GLY A 323 -0.08 -0.78 -7.53
N ASN A 324 0.01 -0.04 -8.62
CA ASN A 324 1.24 0.13 -9.41
C ASN A 324 1.34 1.59 -9.90
N ARG A 325 2.23 1.87 -10.86
CA ARG A 325 2.39 3.23 -11.41
C ARG A 325 1.20 3.73 -12.22
N GLN A 326 0.22 2.90 -12.54
CA GLN A 326 -0.94 3.29 -13.35
C GLN A 326 -2.23 3.30 -12.53
N TYR A 327 -2.38 2.36 -11.59
CA TYR A 327 -3.61 2.11 -10.85
C TYR A 327 -3.43 2.24 -9.34
N ASN A 328 -4.43 2.82 -8.69
CA ASN A 328 -4.52 2.89 -7.24
C ASN A 328 -4.53 1.50 -6.61
N GLY A 329 -3.96 1.38 -5.43
CA GLY A 329 -4.12 0.20 -4.59
C GLY A 329 -5.56 0.04 -4.10
N VAL A 330 -5.96 -1.20 -3.82
CA VAL A 330 -7.33 -1.51 -3.40
C VAL A 330 -7.37 -2.73 -2.47
N THR A 331 -8.28 -2.69 -1.50
CA THR A 331 -8.62 -3.83 -0.65
C THR A 331 -10.00 -4.35 -1.01
N SER A 332 -10.16 -5.67 -1.11
CA SER A 332 -11.42 -6.31 -1.46
C SER A 332 -12.46 -6.20 -0.34
N ALA A 333 -13.74 -6.39 -0.69
CA ALA A 333 -14.74 -6.77 0.29
C ALA A 333 -14.33 -8.09 0.98
N GLN A 334 -14.82 -8.30 2.23
CA GLN A 334 -14.54 -9.51 2.98
C GLN A 334 -15.39 -10.69 2.48
N ALA A 335 -14.73 -11.84 2.24
CA ALA A 335 -15.40 -13.11 1.99
C ALA A 335 -15.38 -13.95 3.28
N SER A 336 -16.49 -14.64 3.59
CA SER A 336 -16.62 -15.40 4.82
C SER A 336 -16.65 -16.90 4.56
N VAL A 337 -16.01 -17.68 5.45
CA VAL A 337 -16.00 -19.14 5.46
C VAL A 337 -16.34 -19.62 6.87
N VAL A 338 -17.26 -20.60 6.97
CA VAL A 338 -17.57 -21.26 8.24
C VAL A 338 -16.78 -22.56 8.32
N VAL A 339 -15.93 -22.69 9.31
CA VAL A 339 -15.13 -23.88 9.58
C VAL A 339 -15.78 -24.64 10.73
N LEU A 340 -16.37 -25.80 10.42
CA LEU A 340 -17.06 -26.65 11.40
C LEU A 340 -16.05 -27.56 12.09
N PRO A 341 -15.92 -27.47 13.45
CA PRO A 341 -15.11 -28.42 14.20
C PRO A 341 -15.65 -29.85 14.07
N VAL A 342 -14.75 -30.81 13.96
CA VAL A 342 -15.09 -32.22 13.74
C VAL A 342 -16.01 -32.75 14.84
N TYR A 343 -15.83 -32.34 16.10
CA TYR A 343 -16.68 -32.77 17.23
C TYR A 343 -18.12 -32.29 17.10
N ILE A 344 -18.40 -31.13 16.51
CA ILE A 344 -19.77 -30.63 16.25
C ILE A 344 -20.47 -31.55 15.24
N VAL A 345 -19.76 -31.94 14.18
CA VAL A 345 -20.32 -32.88 13.18
C VAL A 345 -20.61 -34.23 13.82
N ALA A 346 -19.71 -34.77 14.65
CA ALA A 346 -19.92 -36.00 15.38
C ALA A 346 -21.15 -35.91 16.31
N LEU A 347 -21.34 -34.77 16.98
CA LEU A 347 -22.51 -34.53 17.83
C LEU A 347 -23.82 -34.53 17.03
N ILE A 348 -23.85 -33.86 15.87
CA ILE A 348 -25.03 -33.83 15.00
C ILE A 348 -25.36 -35.24 14.49
N VAL A 349 -24.36 -36.01 14.05
CA VAL A 349 -24.56 -37.40 13.61
C VAL A 349 -25.11 -38.28 14.76
N ALA A 350 -24.57 -38.12 15.97
CA ALA A 350 -25.05 -38.84 17.14
C ALA A 350 -26.53 -38.51 17.48
N LEU A 351 -26.88 -37.20 17.45
CA LEU A 351 -28.26 -36.75 17.67
C LEU A 351 -29.22 -37.28 16.60
N VAL A 352 -28.86 -37.19 15.33
CA VAL A 352 -29.68 -37.72 14.23
C VAL A 352 -29.88 -39.24 14.38
N SER A 353 -28.81 -39.97 14.72
CA SER A 353 -28.87 -41.41 14.96
C SER A 353 -29.78 -41.75 16.14
N ALA A 354 -29.70 -41.02 17.25
CA ALA A 354 -30.56 -41.19 18.40
C ALA A 354 -32.05 -40.95 18.07
N VAL A 355 -32.35 -39.92 17.27
CA VAL A 355 -33.74 -39.64 16.81
C VAL A 355 -34.24 -40.77 15.91
N ILE A 356 -33.43 -41.30 14.99
CA ILE A 356 -33.79 -42.42 14.12
C ILE A 356 -34.12 -43.68 14.99
N VAL A 357 -33.24 -43.99 15.97
CA VAL A 357 -33.47 -45.12 16.89
C VAL A 357 -34.77 -44.93 17.67
N LEU A 358 -35.01 -43.73 18.20
CA LEU A 358 -36.23 -43.39 18.93
C LEU A 358 -37.49 -43.60 18.07
N VAL A 359 -37.48 -43.12 16.83
CA VAL A 359 -38.59 -43.32 15.88
C VAL A 359 -38.82 -44.80 15.60
N LEU A 360 -37.75 -45.57 15.36
CA LEU A 360 -37.87 -47.03 15.14
C LEU A 360 -38.45 -47.77 16.35
N VAL A 361 -38.04 -47.40 17.56
CA VAL A 361 -38.59 -47.95 18.81
C VAL A 361 -40.08 -47.61 18.95
N LEU A 362 -40.46 -46.35 18.70
CA LEU A 362 -41.86 -45.92 18.75
C LEU A 362 -42.72 -46.63 17.69
N VAL A 363 -42.25 -46.85 16.50
CA VAL A 363 -42.96 -47.62 15.46
C VAL A 363 -43.10 -49.08 15.86
N LYS A 364 -42.05 -49.71 16.42
CA LYS A 364 -42.07 -51.08 16.88
C LYS A 364 -43.04 -51.29 18.06
N THR A 365 -43.06 -50.35 19.02
CA THR A 365 -43.96 -50.38 20.14
C THR A 365 -45.46 -50.20 19.76
N ARG A 366 -45.73 -49.31 18.76
CA ARG A 366 -47.07 -49.16 18.18
C ARG A 366 -47.50 -50.40 17.44
N ARG A 367 -46.66 -51.08 16.69
CA ARG A 367 -47.00 -52.35 16.02
C ARG A 367 -47.30 -53.47 16.99
N ARG A 368 -46.62 -53.57 18.12
CA ARG A 368 -46.94 -54.58 19.19
C ARG A 368 -48.27 -54.33 19.91
N LYS A 369 -48.79 -53.11 19.94
CA LYS A 369 -50.12 -52.79 20.50
C LYS A 369 -51.28 -53.10 19.54
N ILE A 370 -51.01 -53.47 18.28
CA ILE A 370 -52.03 -53.79 17.27
C ILE A 370 -52.00 -55.30 16.93
N GLU A 371 -51.37 -56.18 17.76
CA GLU A 371 -51.62 -57.63 17.64
C GLU A 371 -53.08 -57.89 17.90
N PRO A 372 -53.80 -58.50 16.94
CA PRO A 372 -55.28 -58.80 17.16
C PRO A 372 -55.42 -59.73 18.30
N MET A 373 -56.36 -59.41 19.25
CA MET A 373 -56.83 -60.26 20.28
C MET A 373 -57.33 -61.55 19.63
N GLN A 374 -56.76 -62.70 19.99
CA GLN A 374 -57.17 -64.01 19.53
C GLN A 374 -58.67 -64.14 19.78
N PRO A 375 -59.51 -64.60 18.82
CA PRO A 375 -60.93 -64.82 19.07
C PRO A 375 -61.11 -65.82 20.21
N ALA A 376 -62.01 -65.52 21.19
CA ALA A 376 -62.34 -66.39 22.27
C ALA A 376 -62.79 -67.74 21.73
N ALA A 377 -62.30 -68.84 22.29
CA ALA A 377 -62.69 -70.19 21.94
C ALA A 377 -64.23 -70.36 22.09
N GLN A 378 -64.90 -70.80 21.02
CA GLN A 378 -66.35 -71.18 21.07
C GLN A 378 -66.60 -72.26 22.14
N PRO A 379 -67.70 -72.18 22.89
CA PRO A 379 -68.07 -73.24 23.83
C PRO A 379 -68.36 -74.53 23.08
N ALA A 380 -67.88 -75.65 23.59
CA ALA A 380 -68.12 -77.02 23.07
C ALA A 380 -69.60 -77.29 22.93
N GLU A 381 -69.99 -77.65 21.69
CA GLU A 381 -71.36 -78.15 21.37
C GLU A 381 -71.64 -79.46 22.17
N THR A 382 -72.68 -79.44 23.03
CA THR A 382 -73.12 -80.61 23.78
C THR A 382 -73.72 -81.66 22.87
N ALA A 383 -73.18 -82.88 22.89
CA ALA A 383 -73.67 -84.04 22.14
C ALA A 383 -75.12 -84.36 22.49
N PRO A 384 -76.00 -84.78 21.52
CA PRO A 384 -77.37 -85.17 21.79
C PRO A 384 -77.42 -86.54 22.47
N LEU A 385 -78.31 -86.67 23.48
CA LEU A 385 -78.62 -87.93 24.17
C LEU A 385 -79.29 -88.93 23.22
N PRO A 386 -79.09 -90.26 23.42
CA PRO A 386 -79.68 -91.27 22.57
C PRO A 386 -81.17 -91.47 22.88
N ILE A 387 -81.97 -91.51 21.81
CA ILE A 387 -83.43 -91.87 21.88
C ILE A 387 -83.54 -93.34 22.13
N VAL A 388 -84.19 -93.76 23.27
CA VAL A 388 -84.62 -95.12 23.58
C VAL A 388 -85.94 -95.34 22.88
N SER A 389 -85.97 -96.24 21.89
CA SER A 389 -87.21 -96.76 21.33
C SER A 389 -87.76 -97.90 22.22
N SER A 390 -88.89 -97.72 22.78
CA SER A 390 -89.68 -98.82 23.39
C SER A 390 -90.69 -99.38 22.37
N PHE A 391 -90.59 -100.61 22.18
CA PHE A 391 -91.63 -101.45 21.53
C PHE A 391 -92.91 -101.52 22.35
N ASN A 392 -93.91 -101.35 21.74
CA ASN A 392 -95.09 -102.12 21.37
C ASN A 392 -96.00 -101.33 20.54
#